data_c92471237fc873c20016e17da84aa9e3
#
_entry.id   c92471237fc873c20016e17da84aa9e3
#
_cell.length_a   1.000
_cell.length_b   1.000
_cell.length_c   1.000
_cell.angle_alpha   90.00
_cell.angle_beta   90.00
_cell.angle_gamma   90.00
#
_symmetry.space_group_name_H-M   'P 1'
#
loop_
_entity.id
_entity.type
_entity.pdbx_description
1 polymer ?
#
loop_
_entity_poly.entity_id
_entity_poly.type
_entity_poly.pdbx_seq_one_letter_code
_entity_poly.pdbx_strand_id
1 'polypeptide(L)'
;METRTEPTPSSTVPGGASQSIVIAIAGSGGDGVALMGDLLLKMAAHQGLYGMLVQSYGPQIRGGESAVILRVGDREICYEGDDTDLLVCFRASDLKRFRGSIHLHERSVLVMDEKDEGELPEWLGHGGREAYRHPFATFDGGVEVAGDPKNMMALALICRALGWSEALAEAAMRDCFSHKPALVDRNMPTFRKAFARTDVPALASLKGHGVPLFVETGNEAVARGAMAAGLQFFAGYPITPSSEVMETLIEELPEAGGRLVQAEDEISALGMVVGASFGGVPSMTATSGPGLSLMTEMMGLASMAEIPAIIVDCQRAGPATGMPSRTEQSDLFHAVFGGHGDFPRAVLGVFDVVHARDVMFRAFELAENYQLPVLVLSDAYVAQRRQIRDAVVDRRDRPQRHRWSSPADGPTRFSLTIDQPANPFRVPGTPGGTYMAAGIEHTEEGNPSADPVTHQRMSEKRFRKLESIAADTRTWVRTLGRADAPRGIVAWGSMYGVLQEWAAEHPEYRVFMPEIIHPFPLEAFSAWRKGLKDTSTVELSFQGQLHRYMAGLTDMTAVRSIARSGGLPMSKRELAELLAAPAVAATKE
;
A
#
# COMPACT_ATOMS: atom_id res chain seq x y z
N MET A 1 -15.30 16.00 -28.29
CA MET A 1 -13.93 15.60 -27.88
C MET A 1 -13.29 16.86 -27.29
N GLU A 2 -13.59 17.16 -26.06
CA GLU A 2 -12.93 18.24 -25.32
C GLU A 2 -11.89 17.60 -24.43
N THR A 3 -10.66 18.03 -24.58
CA THR A 3 -9.51 17.66 -23.75
C THR A 3 -9.77 18.11 -22.31
N ARG A 4 -10.22 17.18 -21.46
CA ARG A 4 -10.26 17.41 -20.02
C ARG A 4 -8.83 17.41 -19.49
N THR A 5 -8.36 18.58 -19.09
CA THR A 5 -7.16 18.75 -18.30
C THR A 5 -7.39 18.14 -16.92
N GLU A 6 -6.60 17.12 -16.58
CA GLU A 6 -6.50 16.63 -15.21
C GLU A 6 -6.11 17.76 -14.26
N PRO A 7 -6.60 17.79 -13.02
CA PRO A 7 -6.09 18.73 -12.05
C PRO A 7 -4.63 18.36 -11.77
N THR A 8 -3.73 19.18 -12.24
CA THR A 8 -2.33 19.22 -11.83
C THR A 8 -2.29 19.27 -10.30
N PRO A 9 -1.48 18.46 -9.61
CA PRO A 9 -1.26 18.67 -8.18
C PRO A 9 -0.73 20.10 -8.01
N SER A 10 -1.58 20.97 -7.52
CA SER A 10 -1.23 22.35 -7.22
C SER A 10 -0.49 22.33 -5.90
N SER A 11 0.77 22.65 -5.96
CA SER A 11 1.47 23.59 -5.10
C SER A 11 2.96 23.38 -5.23
N THR A 12 3.58 24.02 -6.19
CA THR A 12 4.94 24.51 -6.02
C THR A 12 4.92 25.58 -4.93
N VAL A 13 5.08 25.17 -3.68
CA VAL A 13 5.42 26.07 -2.58
C VAL A 13 6.90 26.45 -2.76
N PRO A 14 7.26 27.73 -2.63
CA PRO A 14 8.64 28.20 -2.86
C PRO A 14 9.63 27.49 -1.93
N GLY A 15 10.79 27.12 -2.47
CA GLY A 15 11.83 26.31 -1.88
C GLY A 15 12.37 26.76 -0.51
N GLY A 16 11.79 26.22 0.54
CA GLY A 16 12.45 25.98 1.82
C GLY A 16 12.67 24.49 1.98
N ALA A 17 13.75 24.05 2.61
CA ALA A 17 13.95 22.66 2.96
C ALA A 17 12.76 22.17 3.80
N SER A 18 12.16 21.04 3.45
CA SER A 18 11.09 20.41 4.23
C SER A 18 11.62 20.10 5.61
N GLN A 19 10.86 20.50 6.65
CA GLN A 19 11.19 20.15 8.01
C GLN A 19 10.39 18.92 8.43
N SER A 20 11.07 17.87 8.83
CA SER A 20 10.42 16.68 9.37
C SER A 20 11.20 16.15 10.56
N ILE A 21 10.52 15.42 11.44
CA ILE A 21 11.08 14.79 12.64
C ILE A 21 10.71 13.31 12.60
N VAL A 22 11.66 12.43 12.84
CA VAL A 22 11.47 10.98 12.94
C VAL A 22 11.55 10.56 14.41
N ILE A 23 10.50 9.91 14.88
CA ILE A 23 10.37 9.42 16.25
C ILE A 23 10.25 7.90 16.20
N ALA A 24 11.10 7.21 16.92
CA ALA A 24 10.98 5.77 17.14
C ALA A 24 10.60 5.48 18.59
N ILE A 25 9.69 4.54 18.80
CA ILE A 25 9.30 4.07 20.11
C ILE A 25 9.45 2.55 20.11
N ALA A 26 10.24 2.01 21.03
CA ALA A 26 10.47 0.57 21.14
C ALA A 26 10.10 0.07 22.54
N GLY A 27 9.42 -1.07 22.58
CA GLY A 27 8.97 -1.73 23.80
C GLY A 27 8.49 -3.15 23.53
N SER A 28 7.73 -3.70 24.46
CA SER A 28 7.13 -5.03 24.33
C SER A 28 5.61 -4.96 24.24
N GLY A 29 5.01 -6.06 23.84
CA GLY A 29 3.56 -6.23 23.84
C GLY A 29 2.97 -5.94 25.23
N GLY A 30 2.06 -4.97 25.30
CA GLY A 30 1.49 -4.47 26.55
C GLY A 30 2.03 -3.11 27.01
N ASP A 31 3.18 -2.66 26.54
CA ASP A 31 3.74 -1.34 26.86
C ASP A 31 2.99 -0.18 26.15
N GLY A 32 2.02 -0.48 25.28
CA GLY A 32 1.20 0.52 24.59
C GLY A 32 1.92 1.30 23.47
N VAL A 33 2.97 0.74 22.91
CA VAL A 33 3.79 1.34 21.83
C VAL A 33 2.93 1.75 20.63
N ALA A 34 2.07 0.86 20.15
CA ALA A 34 1.17 1.13 19.04
C ALA A 34 0.21 2.29 19.34
N LEU A 35 -0.40 2.29 20.52
CA LEU A 35 -1.30 3.37 20.95
C LEU A 35 -0.59 4.73 21.00
N MET A 36 0.65 4.78 21.48
CA MET A 36 1.42 6.03 21.49
C MET A 36 1.65 6.54 20.06
N GLY A 37 2.02 5.66 19.13
CA GLY A 37 2.17 6.01 17.72
C GLY A 37 0.89 6.60 17.13
N ASP A 38 -0.25 5.95 17.39
CA ASP A 38 -1.55 6.40 16.90
C ASP A 38 -1.95 7.76 17.48
N LEU A 39 -1.75 7.97 18.78
CA LEU A 39 -2.04 9.26 19.43
C LEU A 39 -1.16 10.37 18.86
N LEU A 40 0.13 10.14 18.68
CA LEU A 40 1.06 11.12 18.11
C LEU A 40 0.68 11.46 16.65
N LEU A 41 0.35 10.44 15.86
CA LEU A 41 -0.08 10.66 14.47
C LEU A 41 -1.39 11.48 14.41
N LYS A 42 -2.36 11.20 15.28
CA LYS A 42 -3.59 11.98 15.40
C LYS A 42 -3.32 13.41 15.86
N MET A 43 -2.42 13.61 16.81
CA MET A 43 -2.02 14.96 17.24
C MET A 43 -1.41 15.75 16.09
N ALA A 44 -0.57 15.11 15.26
CA ALA A 44 -0.02 15.73 14.05
C ALA A 44 -1.14 16.12 13.08
N ALA A 45 -2.07 15.21 12.80
CA ALA A 45 -3.22 15.47 11.93
C ALA A 45 -4.10 16.62 12.43
N HIS A 46 -4.39 16.69 13.73
CA HIS A 46 -5.17 17.80 14.33
C HIS A 46 -4.51 19.17 14.16
N GLN A 47 -3.18 19.22 14.08
CA GLN A 47 -2.43 20.46 13.83
C GLN A 47 -2.30 20.81 12.34
N GLY A 48 -2.73 19.91 11.45
CA GLY A 48 -2.50 20.07 10.00
C GLY A 48 -1.04 19.80 9.62
N LEU A 49 -0.36 18.91 10.33
CA LEU A 49 0.92 18.35 9.93
C LEU A 49 0.67 17.04 9.16
N TYR A 50 1.53 16.77 8.18
CA TYR A 50 1.58 15.48 7.53
C TYR A 50 2.40 14.49 8.33
N GLY A 51 2.14 13.20 8.17
CA GLY A 51 2.88 12.18 8.88
C GLY A 51 2.65 10.79 8.35
N MET A 52 3.56 9.91 8.69
CA MET A 52 3.50 8.50 8.36
C MET A 52 3.94 7.68 9.56
N LEU A 53 3.18 6.65 9.89
CA LEU A 53 3.45 5.70 10.96
C LEU A 53 3.62 4.31 10.39
N VAL A 54 4.78 3.72 10.65
CA VAL A 54 5.08 2.32 10.36
C VAL A 54 5.18 1.55 11.66
N GLN A 55 4.48 0.42 11.75
CA GLN A 55 4.55 -0.48 12.90
C GLN A 55 5.36 -1.72 12.55
N SER A 56 6.21 -2.14 13.47
CA SER A 56 6.98 -3.37 13.36
C SER A 56 6.71 -4.26 14.57
N TYR A 57 6.30 -5.48 14.30
CA TYR A 57 6.04 -6.48 15.34
C TYR A 57 7.06 -7.61 15.24
N GLY A 58 7.42 -8.19 16.37
CA GLY A 58 8.10 -9.48 16.41
C GLY A 58 7.20 -10.61 15.89
N PRO A 59 7.76 -11.79 15.59
CA PRO A 59 7.00 -12.93 15.04
C PRO A 59 6.00 -13.55 16.03
N GLN A 60 5.97 -13.09 17.27
CA GLN A 60 5.09 -13.60 18.32
C GLN A 60 3.76 -12.85 18.33
N ILE A 61 2.64 -13.57 18.33
CA ILE A 61 1.28 -13.03 18.31
C ILE A 61 0.93 -12.28 19.61
N ARG A 62 1.58 -12.60 20.74
CA ARG A 62 1.41 -11.90 22.05
C ARG A 62 2.73 -11.81 22.79
N GLY A 63 3.02 -10.65 23.39
CA GLY A 63 4.17 -10.44 24.28
C GLY A 63 5.52 -10.29 23.60
N GLY A 64 5.56 -10.21 22.25
CA GLY A 64 6.78 -9.94 21.51
C GLY A 64 7.17 -8.46 21.51
N GLU A 65 8.39 -8.17 21.05
CA GLU A 65 8.87 -6.80 20.90
C GLU A 65 8.04 -6.06 19.83
N SER A 66 7.75 -4.80 20.09
CA SER A 66 6.98 -3.90 19.23
C SER A 66 7.70 -2.59 19.08
N ALA A 67 7.78 -2.07 17.88
CA ALA A 67 8.26 -0.73 17.62
C ALA A 67 7.34 0.01 16.65
N VAL A 68 7.30 1.33 16.80
CA VAL A 68 6.72 2.24 15.82
C VAL A 68 7.77 3.24 15.39
N ILE A 69 7.73 3.59 14.09
CA ILE A 69 8.48 4.69 13.52
C ILE A 69 7.45 5.67 13.00
N LEU A 70 7.46 6.86 13.53
CA LEU A 70 6.60 7.98 13.14
C LEU A 70 7.45 9.09 12.57
N ARG A 71 7.21 9.47 11.32
CA ARG A 71 7.76 10.70 10.73
C ARG A 71 6.65 11.72 10.60
N VAL A 72 6.91 12.94 11.06
CA VAL A 72 5.97 14.06 11.02
C VAL A 72 6.64 15.26 10.35
N GLY A 73 5.94 16.00 9.50
CA GLY A 73 6.49 17.15 8.79
C GLY A 73 5.46 18.15 8.30
N ASP A 74 5.96 19.22 7.71
CA ASP A 74 5.17 20.33 7.17
C ASP A 74 4.63 20.06 5.73
N ARG A 75 5.02 18.94 5.13
CA ARG A 75 4.62 18.49 3.78
C ARG A 75 4.30 17.00 3.77
N GLU A 76 3.69 16.55 2.70
CA GLU A 76 3.36 15.15 2.49
C GLU A 76 4.58 14.24 2.68
N ILE A 77 4.40 13.17 3.45
CA ILE A 77 5.44 12.19 3.80
C ILE A 77 5.04 10.84 3.24
N CYS A 78 5.87 10.31 2.35
CA CYS A 78 5.68 9.00 1.71
C CYS A 78 6.74 7.97 2.10
N TYR A 79 7.71 8.37 2.94
CA TYR A 79 8.84 7.55 3.38
C TYR A 79 9.15 7.81 4.87
N GLU A 80 9.43 6.74 5.64
CA GLU A 80 9.65 6.83 7.09
C GLU A 80 10.94 7.52 7.52
N GLY A 81 11.89 7.69 6.61
CA GLY A 81 13.22 8.25 6.89
C GLY A 81 14.27 7.18 7.26
N ASP A 82 15.54 7.53 7.13
CA ASP A 82 16.68 6.64 7.44
C ASP A 82 17.11 6.73 8.89
N ASP A 83 17.07 7.93 9.47
CA ASP A 83 17.60 8.21 10.79
C ASP A 83 16.52 8.74 11.74
N THR A 84 16.63 8.38 13.01
CA THR A 84 15.68 8.71 14.07
C THR A 84 16.18 9.93 14.86
N ASP A 85 15.37 10.97 15.00
CA ASP A 85 15.66 12.16 15.79
C ASP A 85 15.42 11.94 17.28
N LEU A 86 14.36 11.19 17.62
CA LEU A 86 14.02 10.85 19.00
C LEU A 86 13.73 9.35 19.09
N LEU A 87 14.53 8.63 19.87
CA LEU A 87 14.24 7.25 20.26
C LEU A 87 13.79 7.20 21.71
N VAL A 88 12.59 6.67 21.94
CA VAL A 88 12.08 6.30 23.26
C VAL A 88 12.06 4.78 23.39
N CYS A 89 12.83 4.24 24.33
CA CYS A 89 12.99 2.81 24.51
C CYS A 89 12.69 2.43 25.97
N PHE A 90 11.76 1.51 26.16
CA PHE A 90 11.43 1.04 27.51
C PHE A 90 12.48 0.10 28.07
N ARG A 91 13.11 -0.72 27.22
CA ARG A 91 14.20 -1.64 27.59
C ARG A 91 15.16 -1.81 26.42
N ALA A 92 16.47 -1.76 26.70
CA ALA A 92 17.52 -1.97 25.71
C ALA A 92 17.40 -3.32 24.98
N SER A 93 16.90 -4.36 25.69
CA SER A 93 16.66 -5.69 25.13
C SER A 93 15.64 -5.69 23.99
N ASP A 94 14.66 -4.78 24.02
CA ASP A 94 13.60 -4.70 23.02
C ASP A 94 14.11 -4.22 21.65
N LEU A 95 15.26 -3.52 21.63
CA LEU A 95 15.89 -3.02 20.39
C LEU A 95 16.50 -4.11 19.51
N LYS A 96 16.88 -5.26 20.06
CA LYS A 96 17.67 -6.28 19.37
C LYS A 96 17.09 -6.72 18.03
N ARG A 97 15.77 -6.69 17.88
CA ARG A 97 15.06 -7.13 16.67
C ARG A 97 14.81 -6.05 15.62
N PHE A 98 15.08 -4.79 15.96
CA PHE A 98 14.83 -3.66 15.06
C PHE A 98 16.07 -3.18 14.33
N ARG A 99 17.11 -4.05 14.27
CA ARG A 99 18.27 -3.83 13.43
C ARG A 99 17.86 -3.66 11.97
N GLY A 100 18.27 -2.54 11.36
CA GLY A 100 17.89 -2.19 9.98
C GLY A 100 16.60 -1.36 9.88
N SER A 101 15.86 -1.15 11.00
CA SER A 101 14.69 -0.27 11.01
C SER A 101 14.90 0.99 11.84
N ILE A 102 15.74 0.96 12.88
CA ILE A 102 16.01 2.10 13.75
C ILE A 102 17.51 2.41 13.71
N HIS A 103 17.87 3.63 13.33
CA HIS A 103 19.25 4.14 13.31
C HIS A 103 19.30 5.52 13.95
N LEU A 104 20.38 5.83 14.65
CA LEU A 104 20.58 7.13 15.27
C LEU A 104 21.67 7.92 14.50
N HIS A 105 21.44 9.21 14.35
CA HIS A 105 22.44 10.16 13.88
C HIS A 105 23.06 10.95 15.06
N GLU A 106 24.09 11.76 14.85
CA GLU A 106 24.82 12.45 15.91
C GLU A 106 23.99 13.38 16.81
N ARG A 107 22.84 13.86 16.32
CA ARG A 107 21.95 14.78 17.05
C ARG A 107 20.74 14.09 17.67
N SER A 108 20.59 12.78 17.50
CA SER A 108 19.45 12.04 18.02
C SER A 108 19.37 12.15 19.54
N VAL A 109 18.17 12.30 20.06
CA VAL A 109 17.85 12.23 21.47
C VAL A 109 17.43 10.81 21.80
N LEU A 110 18.09 10.20 22.78
CA LEU A 110 17.77 8.85 23.25
C LEU A 110 17.20 8.93 24.68
N VAL A 111 16.01 8.39 24.88
CA VAL A 111 15.31 8.34 26.16
C VAL A 111 15.07 6.89 26.55
N MET A 112 15.45 6.54 27.79
CA MET A 112 15.28 5.19 28.35
C MET A 112 14.70 5.25 29.75
N ASP A 113 14.11 4.12 30.19
CA ASP A 113 13.71 3.96 31.58
C ASP A 113 14.93 4.04 32.49
N GLU A 114 14.84 4.82 33.57
CA GLU A 114 15.94 4.94 34.55
C GLU A 114 16.30 3.62 35.24
N LYS A 115 15.35 2.68 35.28
CA LYS A 115 15.52 1.36 35.88
C LYS A 115 16.12 0.33 34.93
N ASP A 116 16.25 0.66 33.63
CA ASP A 116 16.83 -0.26 32.66
C ASP A 116 18.35 -0.11 32.62
N GLU A 117 19.07 -1.09 33.14
CA GLU A 117 20.53 -1.17 33.16
C GLU A 117 21.09 -1.89 31.90
N GLY A 118 20.22 -2.24 30.93
CA GLY A 118 20.60 -2.98 29.73
C GLY A 118 21.55 -2.18 28.83
N GLU A 119 22.48 -2.89 28.19
CA GLU A 119 23.39 -2.31 27.22
C GLU A 119 22.72 -2.10 25.86
N LEU A 120 22.94 -0.93 25.29
CA LEU A 120 22.44 -0.60 23.95
C LEU A 120 23.22 -1.38 22.88
N PRO A 121 22.53 -1.88 21.85
CA PRO A 121 23.20 -2.58 20.75
C PRO A 121 24.18 -1.65 20.00
N GLU A 122 25.39 -2.12 19.70
CA GLU A 122 26.40 -1.36 18.95
C GLU A 122 25.90 -0.90 17.57
N TRP A 123 25.10 -1.73 16.91
CA TRP A 123 24.53 -1.42 15.58
C TRP A 123 23.59 -0.20 15.57
N LEU A 124 23.12 0.25 16.73
CA LEU A 124 22.25 1.42 16.84
C LEU A 124 22.94 2.73 16.44
N GLY A 125 24.27 2.74 16.42
CA GLY A 125 25.06 3.91 16.04
C GLY A 125 25.06 5.01 17.11
N HIS A 126 24.82 4.65 18.40
CA HIS A 126 24.72 5.64 19.49
C HIS A 126 26.06 6.34 19.80
N GLY A 127 27.22 5.84 19.34
CA GLY A 127 28.53 6.47 19.45
C GLY A 127 28.99 6.76 20.90
N GLY A 128 28.58 5.94 21.87
CA GLY A 128 28.87 6.16 23.30
C GLY A 128 28.03 7.26 23.94
N ARG A 129 26.95 7.73 23.27
CA ARG A 129 26.06 8.78 23.77
C ARG A 129 25.28 8.31 24.96
N GLU A 130 25.19 9.14 26.00
CA GLU A 130 24.36 8.87 27.17
C GLU A 130 22.87 9.02 26.84
N ALA A 131 22.07 8.07 27.34
CA ALA A 131 20.62 8.15 27.26
C ALA A 131 20.08 9.09 28.36
N TYR A 132 19.07 9.87 28.01
CA TYR A 132 18.23 10.51 29.00
C TYR A 132 17.49 9.44 29.80
N ARG A 133 17.85 9.31 31.08
CA ARG A 133 17.20 8.38 32.00
C ARG A 133 15.98 9.05 32.61
N HIS A 134 14.80 8.49 32.35
CA HIS A 134 13.53 9.05 32.82
C HIS A 134 12.70 7.95 33.52
N PRO A 135 12.09 8.25 34.70
CA PRO A 135 11.24 7.29 35.35
C PRO A 135 9.95 7.10 34.53
N PHE A 136 9.72 5.91 34.00
CA PHE A 136 8.46 5.54 33.38
C PHE A 136 7.46 4.93 34.39
N ALA A 137 7.74 5.05 35.68
CA ALA A 137 6.82 4.72 36.78
C ALA A 137 6.55 5.96 37.61
N THR A 138 5.30 6.15 38.06
CA THR A 138 4.99 7.21 39.03
C THR A 138 5.24 6.75 40.43
N PHE A 139 5.85 7.64 41.23
CA PHE A 139 6.06 7.42 42.68
C PHE A 139 5.29 8.45 43.47
N ASP A 140 4.54 8.00 44.46
CA ASP A 140 3.94 8.84 45.49
C ASP A 140 4.58 8.51 46.81
N GLY A 141 5.24 9.52 47.45
CA GLY A 141 5.95 9.32 48.71
C GLY A 141 7.09 8.30 48.68
N GLY A 142 7.69 8.02 47.50
CA GLY A 142 8.75 7.03 47.33
C GLY A 142 8.28 5.60 47.05
N VAL A 143 6.98 5.39 46.94
CA VAL A 143 6.38 4.08 46.58
C VAL A 143 5.87 4.13 45.13
N GLU A 144 6.19 3.09 44.35
CA GLU A 144 5.68 2.95 42.97
C GLU A 144 4.16 2.82 43.01
N VAL A 145 3.47 3.73 42.31
CA VAL A 145 2.01 3.66 42.19
C VAL A 145 1.67 2.61 41.16
N ALA A 146 1.21 1.47 41.62
CA ALA A 146 0.80 0.36 40.77
C ALA A 146 -0.39 0.80 39.88
N GLY A 147 -0.20 0.70 38.55
CA GLY A 147 -1.26 0.93 37.58
C GLY A 147 -1.19 2.23 36.76
N ASP A 148 -0.21 3.10 37.01
CA ASP A 148 0.01 4.24 36.13
C ASP A 148 0.59 3.78 34.77
N PRO A 149 -0.04 4.14 33.63
CA PRO A 149 0.36 3.66 32.33
C PRO A 149 1.67 4.30 31.88
N LYS A 150 2.74 3.53 31.80
CA LYS A 150 4.07 3.96 31.32
C LYS A 150 4.02 4.69 29.97
N ASN A 151 3.14 4.23 29.08
CA ASN A 151 2.95 4.85 27.77
C ASN A 151 2.46 6.30 27.86
N MET A 152 1.64 6.66 28.87
CA MET A 152 1.19 8.04 29.04
C MET A 152 2.32 8.96 29.51
N MET A 153 3.24 8.42 30.28
CA MET A 153 4.44 9.15 30.70
C MET A 153 5.39 9.38 29.53
N ALA A 154 5.65 8.34 28.74
CA ALA A 154 6.47 8.45 27.54
C ALA A 154 5.82 9.39 26.50
N LEU A 155 4.50 9.33 26.33
CA LEU A 155 3.76 10.23 25.44
C LEU A 155 3.91 11.70 25.86
N ALA A 156 3.79 11.98 27.18
CA ALA A 156 3.96 13.33 27.72
C ALA A 156 5.36 13.88 27.46
N LEU A 157 6.39 13.04 27.61
CA LEU A 157 7.77 13.36 27.30
C LEU A 157 7.97 13.71 25.82
N ILE A 158 7.44 12.89 24.92
CA ILE A 158 7.51 13.14 23.47
C ILE A 158 6.79 14.46 23.13
N CYS A 159 5.59 14.71 23.68
CA CYS A 159 4.87 15.96 23.48
C CYS A 159 5.69 17.18 23.95
N ARG A 160 6.37 17.07 25.08
CA ARG A 160 7.27 18.14 25.56
C ARG A 160 8.44 18.38 24.61
N ALA A 161 9.08 17.32 24.12
CA ALA A 161 10.16 17.41 23.16
C ALA A 161 9.74 18.09 21.83
N LEU A 162 8.50 17.84 21.41
CA LEU A 162 7.92 18.42 20.20
C LEU A 162 7.29 19.81 20.41
N GLY A 163 7.18 20.29 21.65
CA GLY A 163 6.49 21.52 21.98
C GLY A 163 4.95 21.44 21.78
N TRP A 164 4.38 20.24 21.83
CA TRP A 164 2.94 20.00 21.70
C TRP A 164 2.22 20.19 23.03
N SER A 165 0.98 20.70 23.00
CA SER A 165 0.24 21.07 24.22
C SER A 165 -0.54 19.90 24.83
N GLU A 166 -0.88 20.02 26.13
CA GLU A 166 -1.79 19.09 26.82
C GLU A 166 -3.18 19.04 26.17
N ALA A 167 -3.69 20.20 25.71
CA ALA A 167 -4.99 20.28 25.07
C ALA A 167 -5.05 19.46 23.76
N LEU A 168 -3.93 19.44 23.01
CA LEU A 168 -3.81 18.63 21.81
C LEU A 168 -3.80 17.13 22.12
N ALA A 169 -3.08 16.73 23.17
CA ALA A 169 -3.06 15.34 23.62
C ALA A 169 -4.45 14.88 24.09
N GLU A 170 -5.17 15.71 24.84
CA GLU A 170 -6.54 15.42 25.26
C GLU A 170 -7.49 15.28 24.07
N ALA A 171 -7.40 16.16 23.07
CA ALA A 171 -8.22 16.09 21.86
C ALA A 171 -7.97 14.79 21.09
N ALA A 172 -6.71 14.41 20.88
CA ALA A 172 -6.36 13.16 20.22
C ALA A 172 -6.81 11.92 21.00
N MET A 173 -6.72 11.95 22.34
CA MET A 173 -7.23 10.86 23.18
C MET A 173 -8.75 10.74 23.10
N ARG A 174 -9.49 11.86 23.11
CA ARG A 174 -10.96 11.85 22.97
C ARG A 174 -11.39 11.28 21.63
N ASP A 175 -10.68 11.60 20.56
CA ASP A 175 -10.91 11.03 19.24
C ASP A 175 -10.61 9.52 19.22
N CYS A 176 -9.44 9.11 19.73
CA CYS A 176 -9.02 7.71 19.77
C CYS A 176 -9.94 6.82 20.63
N PHE A 177 -10.45 7.36 21.73
CA PHE A 177 -11.31 6.66 22.68
C PHE A 177 -12.77 7.11 22.63
N SER A 178 -13.27 7.56 21.48
CA SER A 178 -14.65 8.06 21.32
C SER A 178 -15.70 7.08 21.85
N HIS A 179 -15.49 5.77 21.68
CA HIS A 179 -16.38 4.70 22.19
C HIS A 179 -16.10 4.30 23.66
N LYS A 180 -15.04 4.83 24.29
CA LYS A 180 -14.62 4.49 25.66
C LYS A 180 -14.10 5.73 26.39
N PRO A 181 -14.92 6.78 26.59
CA PRO A 181 -14.46 8.06 27.12
C PRO A 181 -13.82 7.95 28.53
N ALA A 182 -14.23 6.98 29.34
CA ALA A 182 -13.62 6.72 30.66
C ALA A 182 -12.10 6.44 30.58
N LEU A 183 -11.57 5.99 29.42
CA LEU A 183 -10.13 5.82 29.25
C LEU A 183 -9.39 7.17 29.18
N VAL A 184 -10.04 8.21 28.68
CA VAL A 184 -9.47 9.57 28.69
C VAL A 184 -9.31 10.06 30.12
N ASP A 185 -10.40 9.94 30.93
CA ASP A 185 -10.41 10.37 32.33
C ASP A 185 -9.38 9.62 33.18
N ARG A 186 -9.12 8.35 32.84
CA ARG A 186 -8.09 7.54 33.48
C ARG A 186 -6.66 7.95 33.10
N ASN A 187 -6.42 8.23 31.81
CA ASN A 187 -5.08 8.42 31.27
C ASN A 187 -4.56 9.87 31.40
N MET A 188 -5.45 10.87 31.30
CA MET A 188 -5.07 12.28 31.33
C MET A 188 -4.40 12.74 32.64
N PRO A 189 -4.81 12.28 33.86
CA PRO A 189 -4.12 12.65 35.08
C PRO A 189 -2.64 12.25 35.07
N THR A 190 -2.32 11.03 34.64
CA THR A 190 -0.92 10.54 34.52
C THR A 190 -0.16 11.35 33.49
N PHE A 191 -0.77 11.59 32.31
CA PHE A 191 -0.18 12.43 31.26
C PHE A 191 0.17 13.83 31.80
N ARG A 192 -0.77 14.54 32.47
CA ARG A 192 -0.56 15.89 33.01
C ARG A 192 0.55 15.93 34.05
N LYS A 193 0.56 14.95 34.97
CA LYS A 193 1.58 14.84 36.01
C LYS A 193 2.98 14.67 35.41
N ALA A 194 3.12 13.83 34.37
CA ALA A 194 4.37 13.63 33.63
C ALA A 194 4.74 14.88 32.84
N PHE A 195 3.81 15.47 32.09
CA PHE A 195 4.01 16.65 31.26
C PHE A 195 4.55 17.85 32.07
N ALA A 196 4.07 18.05 33.30
CA ALA A 196 4.55 19.12 34.20
C ALA A 196 5.97 18.91 34.74
N ARG A 197 6.46 17.67 34.77
CA ARG A 197 7.75 17.29 35.38
C ARG A 197 8.85 16.97 34.40
N THR A 198 8.51 16.82 33.13
CA THR A 198 9.46 16.34 32.11
C THR A 198 10.43 17.45 31.72
N ASP A 199 11.73 17.16 31.89
CA ASP A 199 12.83 17.94 31.35
C ASP A 199 13.51 17.07 30.27
N VAL A 200 13.29 17.40 29.02
CA VAL A 200 13.81 16.70 27.85
C VAL A 200 14.25 17.74 26.82
N PRO A 201 15.34 17.51 26.07
CA PRO A 201 15.75 18.42 25.02
C PRO A 201 14.63 18.70 24.04
N ALA A 202 14.38 19.97 23.77
CA ALA A 202 13.42 20.36 22.75
C ALA A 202 13.97 19.99 21.37
N LEU A 203 13.13 19.34 20.57
CA LEU A 203 13.34 19.13 19.15
C LEU A 203 12.90 20.37 18.35
N ALA A 204 13.14 20.35 17.03
CA ALA A 204 12.66 21.41 16.16
C ALA A 204 11.12 21.50 16.23
N SER A 205 10.60 22.72 16.40
CA SER A 205 9.15 22.95 16.43
C SER A 205 8.61 22.92 15.00
N LEU A 206 7.74 21.95 14.71
CA LEU A 206 6.99 21.89 13.46
C LEU A 206 5.70 22.71 13.58
N LYS A 207 5.39 23.49 12.56
CA LYS A 207 4.13 24.25 12.48
C LYS A 207 3.27 23.68 11.36
N GLY A 208 2.15 23.11 11.73
CA GLY A 208 1.11 22.71 10.79
C GLY A 208 0.30 23.90 10.28
N HIS A 209 -0.45 23.71 9.23
CA HIS A 209 -1.31 24.75 8.64
C HIS A 209 -2.63 24.97 9.42
N GLY A 210 -2.86 24.24 10.50
CA GLY A 210 -3.99 24.44 11.41
C GLY A 210 -5.34 23.89 10.93
N VAL A 211 -5.39 23.27 9.76
CA VAL A 211 -6.58 22.56 9.27
C VAL A 211 -6.39 21.07 9.54
N PRO A 212 -7.30 20.42 10.27
CA PRO A 212 -7.18 18.99 10.54
C PRO A 212 -7.14 18.15 9.26
N LEU A 213 -6.27 17.16 9.24
CA LEU A 213 -6.08 16.22 8.15
C LEU A 213 -6.61 14.83 8.53
N PHE A 214 -6.70 13.94 7.55
CA PHE A 214 -7.20 12.58 7.73
C PHE A 214 -6.05 11.60 7.95
N VAL A 215 -6.27 10.63 8.84
CA VAL A 215 -5.39 9.48 9.03
C VAL A 215 -6.06 8.26 8.42
N GLU A 216 -5.35 7.52 7.58
CA GLU A 216 -5.87 6.34 6.89
C GLU A 216 -4.76 5.32 6.66
N THR A 217 -5.10 4.03 6.69
CA THR A 217 -4.19 2.95 6.24
C THR A 217 -4.34 2.71 4.74
N GLY A 218 -3.37 1.99 4.14
CA GLY A 218 -3.49 1.59 2.74
C GLY A 218 -4.69 0.68 2.50
N ASN A 219 -4.99 -0.22 3.42
CA ASN A 219 -6.14 -1.10 3.35
C ASN A 219 -7.48 -0.35 3.46
N GLU A 220 -7.59 0.62 4.38
CA GLU A 220 -8.75 1.51 4.47
C GLU A 220 -8.93 2.33 3.19
N ALA A 221 -7.82 2.83 2.61
CA ALA A 221 -7.85 3.58 1.36
C ALA A 221 -8.31 2.72 0.18
N VAL A 222 -7.87 1.46 0.09
CA VAL A 222 -8.37 0.47 -0.87
C VAL A 222 -9.88 0.26 -0.71
N ALA A 223 -10.34 -0.01 0.51
CA ALA A 223 -11.76 -0.26 0.80
C ALA A 223 -12.63 0.95 0.39
N ARG A 224 -12.28 2.14 0.86
CA ARG A 224 -13.02 3.39 0.56
C ARG A 224 -12.90 3.81 -0.90
N GLY A 225 -11.74 3.55 -1.55
CA GLY A 225 -11.56 3.74 -2.98
C GLY A 225 -12.49 2.85 -3.81
N ALA A 226 -12.60 1.58 -3.45
CA ALA A 226 -13.51 0.63 -4.08
C ALA A 226 -14.99 1.04 -3.90
N MET A 227 -15.39 1.45 -2.70
CA MET A 227 -16.75 1.96 -2.45
C MET A 227 -17.06 3.20 -3.28
N ALA A 228 -16.13 4.14 -3.35
CA ALA A 228 -16.27 5.34 -4.18
C ALA A 228 -16.37 4.99 -5.67
N ALA A 229 -15.63 3.98 -6.14
CA ALA A 229 -15.72 3.45 -7.50
C ALA A 229 -17.00 2.66 -7.79
N GLY A 230 -17.82 2.37 -6.77
CA GLY A 230 -19.12 1.74 -6.93
C GLY A 230 -19.21 0.28 -6.50
N LEU A 231 -18.27 -0.19 -5.68
CA LEU A 231 -18.34 -1.52 -5.06
C LEU A 231 -19.70 -1.73 -4.38
N GLN A 232 -20.35 -2.84 -4.68
CA GLN A 232 -21.63 -3.24 -4.07
C GLN A 232 -21.57 -4.61 -3.40
N PHE A 233 -20.61 -5.45 -3.76
CA PHE A 233 -20.45 -6.78 -3.19
C PHE A 233 -18.97 -7.09 -2.93
N PHE A 234 -18.69 -7.52 -1.72
CA PHE A 234 -17.37 -8.04 -1.32
C PHE A 234 -17.52 -9.45 -0.76
N ALA A 235 -16.65 -10.35 -1.18
CA ALA A 235 -16.45 -11.63 -0.50
C ALA A 235 -14.97 -11.84 -0.24
N GLY A 236 -14.61 -12.27 0.98
CA GLY A 236 -13.20 -12.46 1.34
C GLY A 236 -13.00 -13.49 2.43
N TYR A 237 -11.78 -14.00 2.52
CA TYR A 237 -11.30 -14.85 3.60
C TYR A 237 -10.20 -14.11 4.36
N PRO A 238 -10.22 -14.07 5.71
CA PRO A 238 -9.24 -13.30 6.48
C PRO A 238 -7.82 -13.82 6.31
N ILE A 239 -6.93 -12.96 5.82
CA ILE A 239 -5.50 -13.27 5.69
C ILE A 239 -4.67 -11.98 5.86
N THR A 240 -3.62 -12.04 6.70
CA THR A 240 -2.68 -10.93 6.88
C THR A 240 -1.83 -10.74 5.61
N PRO A 241 -1.65 -9.49 5.09
CA PRO A 241 -2.04 -8.21 5.69
C PRO A 241 -3.36 -7.63 5.15
N SER A 242 -4.16 -8.33 4.34
CA SER A 242 -5.34 -7.80 3.67
C SER A 242 -6.62 -7.75 4.52
N SER A 243 -6.63 -8.34 5.72
CA SER A 243 -7.85 -8.45 6.56
C SER A 243 -8.52 -7.12 6.87
N GLU A 244 -7.73 -6.04 7.03
CA GLU A 244 -8.27 -4.70 7.32
C GLU A 244 -9.14 -4.14 6.19
N VAL A 245 -8.96 -4.57 4.92
CA VAL A 245 -9.88 -4.23 3.82
C VAL A 245 -11.27 -4.73 4.13
N MET A 246 -11.37 -6.00 4.57
CA MET A 246 -12.64 -6.61 4.94
C MET A 246 -13.22 -5.98 6.20
N GLU A 247 -12.41 -5.70 7.21
CA GLU A 247 -12.83 -5.06 8.47
C GLU A 247 -13.45 -3.68 8.20
N THR A 248 -12.81 -2.84 7.38
CA THR A 248 -13.36 -1.55 6.96
C THR A 248 -14.68 -1.72 6.21
N LEU A 249 -14.76 -2.69 5.29
CA LEU A 249 -15.97 -2.93 4.51
C LEU A 249 -17.12 -3.54 5.33
N ILE A 250 -16.82 -4.28 6.42
CA ILE A 250 -17.85 -4.76 7.36
C ILE A 250 -18.60 -3.58 7.98
N GLU A 251 -17.88 -2.52 8.33
CA GLU A 251 -18.45 -1.34 8.96
C GLU A 251 -19.13 -0.41 7.94
N GLU A 252 -18.48 -0.12 6.82
CA GLU A 252 -18.88 0.97 5.94
C GLU A 252 -19.75 0.53 4.74
N LEU A 253 -19.53 -0.67 4.17
CA LEU A 253 -20.21 -1.09 2.93
C LEU A 253 -21.73 -1.27 3.09
N PRO A 254 -22.27 -1.83 4.21
CA PRO A 254 -23.72 -1.92 4.42
C PRO A 254 -24.42 -0.56 4.47
N GLU A 255 -23.79 0.45 5.06
CA GLU A 255 -24.32 1.82 5.11
C GLU A 255 -24.42 2.45 3.71
N ALA A 256 -23.52 2.06 2.80
CA ALA A 256 -23.57 2.44 1.38
C ALA A 256 -24.53 1.60 0.52
N GLY A 257 -25.26 0.67 1.13
CA GLY A 257 -26.24 -0.20 0.46
C GLY A 257 -25.63 -1.45 -0.18
N GLY A 258 -24.36 -1.73 0.03
CA GLY A 258 -23.68 -2.93 -0.45
C GLY A 258 -23.80 -4.11 0.52
N ARG A 259 -23.16 -5.22 0.17
CA ARG A 259 -23.15 -6.46 0.96
C ARG A 259 -21.76 -7.04 1.04
N LEU A 260 -21.44 -7.63 2.20
CA LEU A 260 -20.19 -8.34 2.45
C LEU A 260 -20.48 -9.75 2.94
N VAL A 261 -19.65 -10.69 2.49
CA VAL A 261 -19.66 -12.09 2.93
C VAL A 261 -18.24 -12.52 3.32
N GLN A 262 -18.08 -13.02 4.53
CA GLN A 262 -16.89 -13.78 4.89
C GLN A 262 -17.05 -15.20 4.36
N ALA A 263 -16.22 -15.57 3.40
CA ALA A 263 -16.23 -16.89 2.77
C ALA A 263 -15.49 -17.93 3.62
N GLU A 264 -15.70 -19.21 3.30
CA GLU A 264 -15.00 -20.32 3.97
C GLU A 264 -13.52 -20.40 3.59
N ASP A 265 -13.20 -20.02 2.34
CA ASP A 265 -11.86 -19.98 1.77
C ASP A 265 -11.78 -18.98 0.59
N GLU A 266 -10.60 -18.82 0.03
CA GLU A 266 -10.36 -17.90 -1.08
C GLU A 266 -10.98 -18.37 -2.40
N ILE A 267 -11.13 -19.68 -2.62
CA ILE A 267 -11.81 -20.24 -3.81
C ILE A 267 -13.28 -19.82 -3.78
N SER A 268 -13.93 -20.02 -2.65
CA SER A 268 -15.33 -19.63 -2.42
C SER A 268 -15.49 -18.11 -2.56
N ALA A 269 -14.56 -17.33 -2.01
CA ALA A 269 -14.58 -15.86 -2.07
C ALA A 269 -14.60 -15.37 -3.53
N LEU A 270 -13.64 -15.80 -4.35
CA LEU A 270 -13.61 -15.39 -5.76
C LEU A 270 -14.78 -15.95 -6.55
N GLY A 271 -15.24 -17.17 -6.26
CA GLY A 271 -16.45 -17.75 -6.85
C GLY A 271 -17.69 -16.88 -6.59
N MET A 272 -17.86 -16.36 -5.38
CA MET A 272 -18.94 -15.42 -5.02
C MET A 272 -18.81 -14.09 -5.76
N VAL A 273 -17.58 -13.54 -5.89
CA VAL A 273 -17.30 -12.31 -6.64
C VAL A 273 -17.66 -12.49 -8.12
N VAL A 274 -17.23 -13.58 -8.75
CA VAL A 274 -17.55 -13.89 -10.15
C VAL A 274 -19.07 -14.05 -10.33
N GLY A 275 -19.75 -14.77 -9.42
CA GLY A 275 -21.20 -14.95 -9.46
C GLY A 275 -21.97 -13.63 -9.30
N ALA A 276 -21.60 -12.78 -8.35
CA ALA A 276 -22.21 -11.46 -8.15
C ALA A 276 -21.97 -10.55 -9.36
N SER A 277 -20.76 -10.54 -9.89
CA SER A 277 -20.40 -9.78 -11.08
C SER A 277 -21.16 -10.29 -12.32
N PHE A 278 -21.34 -11.60 -12.48
CA PHE A 278 -22.20 -12.17 -13.52
C PHE A 278 -23.64 -11.67 -13.38
N GLY A 279 -24.14 -11.54 -12.14
CA GLY A 279 -25.42 -10.89 -11.83
C GLY A 279 -25.46 -9.38 -12.11
N GLY A 280 -24.38 -8.77 -12.57
CA GLY A 280 -24.29 -7.34 -12.90
C GLY A 280 -23.97 -6.43 -11.72
N VAL A 281 -23.46 -6.99 -10.62
CA VAL A 281 -23.10 -6.28 -9.38
C VAL A 281 -21.59 -6.02 -9.36
N PRO A 282 -21.11 -4.77 -9.27
CA PRO A 282 -19.67 -4.49 -9.11
C PRO A 282 -19.14 -5.15 -7.85
N SER A 283 -18.11 -5.99 -8.01
CA SER A 283 -17.68 -6.91 -6.96
C SER A 283 -16.16 -7.02 -6.87
N MET A 284 -15.65 -7.26 -5.67
CA MET A 284 -14.22 -7.51 -5.45
C MET A 284 -13.94 -8.48 -4.30
N THR A 285 -12.71 -8.98 -4.27
CA THR A 285 -12.10 -9.67 -3.12
C THR A 285 -10.75 -9.06 -2.78
N ALA A 286 -10.26 -9.33 -1.56
CA ALA A 286 -8.90 -8.99 -1.13
C ALA A 286 -8.26 -10.20 -0.47
N THR A 287 -6.97 -10.41 -0.74
CA THR A 287 -6.19 -11.55 -0.28
C THR A 287 -4.71 -11.21 -0.16
N SER A 288 -3.88 -12.23 0.02
CA SER A 288 -2.41 -12.18 -0.03
C SER A 288 -1.91 -13.37 -0.85
N GLY A 289 -0.64 -13.43 -1.21
CA GLY A 289 -0.06 -14.44 -2.08
C GLY A 289 -0.54 -15.88 -1.93
N PRO A 290 -0.65 -16.45 -0.70
CA PRO A 290 -1.21 -17.80 -0.52
C PRO A 290 -2.64 -17.95 -1.03
N GLY A 291 -3.50 -16.97 -0.76
CA GLY A 291 -4.88 -16.98 -1.24
C GLY A 291 -4.99 -16.71 -2.74
N LEU A 292 -4.13 -15.84 -3.30
CA LEU A 292 -4.05 -15.63 -4.74
C LEU A 292 -3.76 -16.94 -5.47
N SER A 293 -2.90 -17.79 -4.89
CA SER A 293 -2.61 -19.13 -5.44
C SER A 293 -3.85 -20.02 -5.52
N LEU A 294 -4.74 -19.95 -4.54
CA LEU A 294 -6.00 -20.70 -4.54
C LEU A 294 -7.04 -20.14 -5.52
N MET A 295 -6.99 -18.86 -5.82
CA MET A 295 -7.94 -18.17 -6.72
C MET A 295 -7.65 -18.39 -8.22
N THR A 296 -6.54 -19.01 -8.57
CA THR A 296 -5.98 -19.01 -9.93
C THR A 296 -6.92 -19.61 -10.97
N GLU A 297 -7.61 -20.71 -10.68
CA GLU A 297 -8.57 -21.34 -11.59
C GLU A 297 -9.78 -20.44 -11.84
N MET A 298 -10.33 -19.85 -10.79
CA MET A 298 -11.48 -18.94 -10.89
C MET A 298 -11.17 -17.66 -11.69
N MET A 299 -9.92 -17.19 -11.71
CA MET A 299 -9.49 -16.11 -12.62
C MET A 299 -9.61 -16.55 -14.08
N GLY A 300 -9.22 -17.79 -14.37
CA GLY A 300 -9.39 -18.39 -15.69
C GLY A 300 -10.85 -18.44 -16.11
N LEU A 301 -11.75 -18.88 -15.22
CA LEU A 301 -13.20 -18.87 -15.44
C LEU A 301 -13.72 -17.46 -15.72
N ALA A 302 -13.34 -16.47 -14.91
CA ALA A 302 -13.76 -15.08 -15.10
C ALA A 302 -13.32 -14.54 -16.47
N SER A 303 -12.11 -14.86 -16.90
CA SER A 303 -11.60 -14.45 -18.21
C SER A 303 -12.28 -15.19 -19.36
N MET A 304 -12.51 -16.50 -19.24
CA MET A 304 -13.19 -17.32 -20.25
C MET A 304 -14.63 -16.84 -20.48
N ALA A 305 -15.37 -16.58 -19.40
CA ALA A 305 -16.75 -16.09 -19.46
C ALA A 305 -16.85 -14.56 -19.64
N GLU A 306 -15.73 -13.87 -19.72
CA GLU A 306 -15.62 -12.42 -19.85
C GLU A 306 -16.41 -11.68 -18.77
N ILE A 307 -16.16 -12.03 -17.51
CA ILE A 307 -16.79 -11.46 -16.32
C ILE A 307 -15.78 -10.58 -15.60
N PRO A 308 -16.11 -9.31 -15.27
CA PRO A 308 -15.28 -8.48 -14.41
C PRO A 308 -15.02 -9.14 -13.06
N ALA A 309 -13.76 -9.17 -12.64
CA ALA A 309 -13.39 -9.61 -11.29
C ALA A 309 -12.20 -8.78 -10.79
N ILE A 310 -12.32 -8.18 -9.62
CA ILE A 310 -11.25 -7.39 -9.02
C ILE A 310 -10.69 -8.16 -7.83
N ILE A 311 -9.38 -8.34 -7.84
CA ILE A 311 -8.64 -9.06 -6.80
C ILE A 311 -7.54 -8.12 -6.29
N VAL A 312 -7.63 -7.73 -5.02
CA VAL A 312 -6.55 -6.99 -4.35
C VAL A 312 -5.63 -8.00 -3.68
N ASP A 313 -4.38 -8.01 -4.08
CA ASP A 313 -3.33 -8.82 -3.46
C ASP A 313 -2.41 -7.95 -2.63
N CYS A 314 -2.52 -8.06 -1.30
CA CYS A 314 -1.61 -7.43 -0.36
C CYS A 314 -0.42 -8.36 -0.15
N GLN A 315 0.63 -8.18 -0.95
CA GLN A 315 1.80 -9.04 -0.96
C GLN A 315 2.53 -9.06 0.37
N ARG A 316 3.02 -10.21 0.75
CA ARG A 316 3.91 -10.42 1.90
C ARG A 316 5.08 -11.31 1.51
N ALA A 317 6.14 -11.29 2.33
CA ALA A 317 7.29 -12.13 2.06
C ALA A 317 6.94 -13.62 2.10
N GLY A 318 7.16 -14.31 0.97
CA GLY A 318 6.92 -15.74 0.75
C GLY A 318 8.19 -16.58 0.84
N PRO A 319 8.15 -17.84 0.38
CA PRO A 319 6.99 -18.62 -0.09
C PRO A 319 6.16 -19.23 1.06
N ALA A 320 5.05 -19.87 0.72
CA ALA A 320 4.06 -20.46 1.64
C ALA A 320 3.54 -19.42 2.65
N THR A 321 3.50 -19.76 3.95
CA THR A 321 3.14 -18.78 4.99
C THR A 321 4.15 -17.64 5.08
N GLY A 322 5.43 -17.93 4.80
CA GLY A 322 6.51 -16.96 4.76
C GLY A 322 6.65 -16.12 6.02
N MET A 323 6.70 -14.81 5.85
CA MET A 323 6.75 -13.83 6.93
C MET A 323 5.50 -12.92 6.84
N PRO A 324 4.37 -13.25 7.51
CA PRO A 324 3.08 -12.60 7.29
C PRO A 324 3.05 -11.09 7.56
N SER A 325 3.92 -10.58 8.44
CA SER A 325 4.03 -9.16 8.80
C SER A 325 5.18 -8.44 8.08
N ARG A 326 5.72 -9.03 7.02
CA ARG A 326 6.87 -8.48 6.29
C ARG A 326 6.54 -8.26 4.82
N THR A 327 7.08 -7.17 4.26
CA THR A 327 6.78 -6.75 2.89
C THR A 327 7.73 -7.38 1.88
N GLU A 328 7.19 -7.80 0.75
CA GLU A 328 7.93 -8.11 -0.49
C GLU A 328 7.05 -7.81 -1.71
N GLN A 329 7.65 -7.77 -2.89
CA GLN A 329 7.00 -7.61 -4.19
C GLN A 329 7.19 -8.90 -5.03
N SER A 330 6.90 -10.05 -4.42
CA SER A 330 7.27 -11.37 -4.96
C SER A 330 6.12 -12.12 -5.64
N ASP A 331 4.93 -11.51 -5.77
CA ASP A 331 3.77 -12.12 -6.40
C ASP A 331 3.52 -11.64 -7.84
N LEU A 332 4.40 -10.78 -8.39
CA LEU A 332 4.23 -10.21 -9.73
C LEU A 332 4.16 -11.28 -10.83
N PHE A 333 5.03 -12.28 -10.80
CA PHE A 333 4.98 -13.37 -11.79
C PHE A 333 3.69 -14.16 -11.69
N HIS A 334 3.22 -14.40 -10.48
CA HIS A 334 1.95 -15.07 -10.26
C HIS A 334 0.78 -14.21 -10.79
N ALA A 335 0.79 -12.93 -10.49
CA ALA A 335 -0.25 -12.00 -10.96
C ALA A 335 -0.30 -11.91 -12.50
N VAL A 336 0.85 -11.91 -13.18
CA VAL A 336 0.91 -11.79 -14.64
C VAL A 336 0.72 -13.12 -15.36
N PHE A 337 1.35 -14.20 -14.87
CA PHE A 337 1.44 -15.48 -15.58
C PHE A 337 0.76 -16.66 -14.86
N GLY A 338 0.33 -16.49 -13.61
CA GLY A 338 -0.27 -17.57 -12.83
C GLY A 338 -1.55 -18.11 -13.47
N GLY A 339 -1.69 -19.43 -13.48
CA GLY A 339 -2.84 -20.13 -14.02
C GLY A 339 -2.46 -21.21 -15.02
N HIS A 340 -3.47 -22.01 -15.41
CA HIS A 340 -3.34 -22.94 -16.51
C HIS A 340 -4.01 -22.36 -17.76
N GLY A 341 -3.40 -22.61 -18.92
CA GLY A 341 -3.83 -21.99 -20.18
C GLY A 341 -3.53 -20.48 -20.23
N ASP A 342 -3.79 -19.90 -21.38
CA ASP A 342 -3.54 -18.48 -21.65
C ASP A 342 -4.85 -17.69 -21.49
N PHE A 343 -4.88 -16.72 -20.59
CA PHE A 343 -6.02 -15.84 -20.43
C PHE A 343 -5.60 -14.41 -20.07
N PRO A 344 -6.26 -13.37 -20.64
CA PRO A 344 -5.92 -11.98 -20.37
C PRO A 344 -6.38 -11.54 -18.99
N ARG A 345 -5.56 -10.69 -18.38
CA ARG A 345 -5.83 -9.98 -17.13
C ARG A 345 -5.08 -8.65 -17.14
N ALA A 346 -5.49 -7.69 -16.31
CA ALA A 346 -4.72 -6.48 -16.07
C ALA A 346 -4.11 -6.51 -14.67
N VAL A 347 -2.92 -5.91 -14.50
CA VAL A 347 -2.22 -5.84 -13.21
C VAL A 347 -1.80 -4.41 -12.95
N LEU A 348 -2.25 -3.86 -11.81
CA LEU A 348 -1.94 -2.52 -11.32
C LEU A 348 -1.05 -2.59 -10.07
N GLY A 349 -0.19 -1.60 -9.85
CA GLY A 349 0.62 -1.47 -8.64
C GLY A 349 0.20 -0.28 -7.79
N VAL A 350 0.19 -0.45 -6.47
CA VAL A 350 -0.13 0.60 -5.49
C VAL A 350 1.15 1.28 -5.01
N PHE A 351 1.27 2.59 -5.12
CA PHE A 351 2.47 3.35 -4.72
C PHE A 351 2.49 3.72 -3.23
N ASP A 352 1.38 4.24 -2.75
CA ASP A 352 1.22 4.72 -1.37
C ASP A 352 -0.26 4.72 -0.94
N VAL A 353 -0.54 5.18 0.26
CA VAL A 353 -1.90 5.23 0.82
C VAL A 353 -2.81 6.16 0.03
N VAL A 354 -2.29 7.28 -0.46
CA VAL A 354 -3.08 8.24 -1.26
C VAL A 354 -3.44 7.63 -2.61
N HIS A 355 -2.46 7.01 -3.27
CA HIS A 355 -2.64 6.35 -4.55
C HIS A 355 -3.54 5.10 -4.46
N ALA A 356 -3.55 4.40 -3.30
CA ALA A 356 -4.39 3.22 -3.10
C ALA A 356 -5.87 3.48 -3.40
N ARG A 357 -6.37 4.68 -3.06
CA ARG A 357 -7.74 5.07 -3.37
C ARG A 357 -7.96 5.26 -4.88
N ASP A 358 -7.02 5.90 -5.57
CA ASP A 358 -7.13 6.20 -7.00
C ASP A 358 -7.00 4.96 -7.86
N VAL A 359 -6.09 4.06 -7.50
CA VAL A 359 -5.90 2.81 -8.25
C VAL A 359 -7.14 1.92 -8.23
N MET A 360 -7.95 1.98 -7.16
CA MET A 360 -9.22 1.24 -7.13
C MET A 360 -10.22 1.75 -8.17
N PHE A 361 -10.32 3.06 -8.39
CA PHE A 361 -11.12 3.58 -9.50
C PHE A 361 -10.68 3.04 -10.85
N ARG A 362 -9.38 3.04 -11.10
CA ARG A 362 -8.78 2.49 -12.33
C ARG A 362 -9.01 0.99 -12.47
N ALA A 363 -8.95 0.26 -11.36
CA ALA A 363 -9.23 -1.17 -11.36
C ALA A 363 -10.69 -1.46 -11.74
N PHE A 364 -11.66 -0.71 -11.18
CA PHE A 364 -13.07 -0.83 -11.56
C PHE A 364 -13.30 -0.39 -13.00
N GLU A 365 -12.67 0.70 -13.45
CA GLU A 365 -12.76 1.16 -14.84
C GLU A 365 -12.30 0.08 -15.82
N LEU A 366 -11.12 -0.52 -15.60
CA LEU A 366 -10.63 -1.61 -16.44
C LEU A 366 -11.54 -2.85 -16.38
N ALA A 367 -11.92 -3.28 -15.18
CA ALA A 367 -12.74 -4.47 -15.03
C ALA A 367 -14.10 -4.33 -15.70
N GLU A 368 -14.79 -3.21 -15.49
CA GLU A 368 -16.14 -2.98 -16.03
C GLU A 368 -16.13 -2.69 -17.54
N ASN A 369 -15.14 -1.93 -18.05
CA ASN A 369 -15.04 -1.61 -19.47
C ASN A 369 -14.58 -2.80 -20.31
N TYR A 370 -13.60 -3.58 -19.82
CA TYR A 370 -12.97 -4.65 -20.59
C TYR A 370 -13.47 -6.06 -20.23
N GLN A 371 -14.22 -6.20 -19.15
CA GLN A 371 -14.81 -7.48 -18.71
C GLN A 371 -13.76 -8.60 -18.60
N LEU A 372 -12.79 -8.40 -17.71
CA LEU A 372 -11.69 -9.33 -17.44
C LEU A 372 -11.25 -9.23 -15.98
N PRO A 373 -10.44 -10.19 -15.48
CA PRO A 373 -9.81 -10.08 -14.17
C PRO A 373 -8.83 -8.90 -14.11
N VAL A 374 -8.91 -8.12 -13.02
CA VAL A 374 -7.98 -7.05 -12.69
C VAL A 374 -7.37 -7.32 -11.32
N LEU A 375 -6.06 -7.43 -11.27
CA LEU A 375 -5.31 -7.59 -10.03
C LEU A 375 -4.71 -6.25 -9.61
N VAL A 376 -4.85 -5.93 -8.33
CA VAL A 376 -4.24 -4.75 -7.71
C VAL A 376 -3.21 -5.23 -6.72
N LEU A 377 -1.93 -5.01 -7.03
CA LEU A 377 -0.82 -5.42 -6.18
C LEU A 377 -0.47 -4.29 -5.21
N SER A 378 -0.86 -4.45 -3.97
CA SER A 378 -0.33 -3.74 -2.81
C SER A 378 0.75 -4.60 -2.14
N ASP A 379 1.33 -4.13 -1.06
CA ASP A 379 2.20 -4.93 -0.21
C ASP A 379 2.02 -4.57 1.27
N ALA A 380 2.55 -5.38 2.18
CA ALA A 380 2.36 -5.21 3.62
C ALA A 380 2.79 -3.82 4.12
N TYR A 381 3.81 -3.22 3.50
CA TYR A 381 4.29 -1.90 3.89
C TYR A 381 3.29 -0.78 3.54
N VAL A 382 2.67 -0.81 2.37
CA VAL A 382 1.62 0.15 2.01
C VAL A 382 0.32 -0.19 2.73
N ALA A 383 -0.07 -1.47 2.76
CA ALA A 383 -1.34 -1.93 3.29
C ALA A 383 -1.57 -1.51 4.75
N GLN A 384 -0.57 -1.68 5.59
CA GLN A 384 -0.71 -1.51 7.05
C GLN A 384 -0.15 -0.19 7.60
N ARG A 385 0.61 0.59 6.82
CA ARG A 385 1.10 1.88 7.30
C ARG A 385 -0.03 2.88 7.40
N ARG A 386 0.01 3.72 8.42
CA ARG A 386 -0.90 4.87 8.56
C ARG A 386 -0.25 6.12 8.00
N GLN A 387 -0.99 6.85 7.18
CA GLN A 387 -0.51 8.10 6.58
C GLN A 387 -1.54 9.22 6.78
N ILE A 388 -1.05 10.40 7.10
CA ILE A 388 -1.87 11.62 7.14
C ILE A 388 -1.97 12.17 5.72
N ARG A 389 -3.17 12.48 5.29
CA ARG A 389 -3.47 13.03 3.98
C ARG A 389 -4.58 14.08 4.00
N ASP A 390 -4.69 14.83 2.93
CA ASP A 390 -5.81 15.74 2.72
C ASP A 390 -7.15 14.99 2.61
N ALA A 391 -8.22 15.71 2.91
CA ALA A 391 -9.56 15.19 2.66
C ALA A 391 -9.77 14.99 1.15
N VAL A 392 -10.22 13.80 0.75
CA VAL A 392 -10.58 13.51 -0.63
C VAL A 392 -12.10 13.54 -0.77
N VAL A 393 -12.58 14.44 -1.60
CA VAL A 393 -13.97 14.40 -2.08
C VAL A 393 -13.95 13.80 -3.47
N ASP A 394 -14.39 12.56 -3.58
CA ASP A 394 -14.45 11.92 -4.87
C ASP A 394 -15.63 12.45 -5.69
N ARG A 395 -15.32 13.07 -6.82
CA ARG A 395 -16.28 13.64 -7.76
C ARG A 395 -16.31 12.91 -9.11
N ARG A 396 -15.58 11.81 -9.21
CA ARG A 396 -15.52 11.00 -10.43
C ARG A 396 -16.83 10.25 -10.63
N ASP A 397 -17.26 10.12 -11.87
CA ASP A 397 -18.35 9.25 -12.23
C ASP A 397 -17.95 7.79 -11.98
N ARG A 398 -18.83 7.02 -11.37
CA ARG A 398 -18.58 5.61 -11.12
C ARG A 398 -18.44 4.85 -12.43
N PRO A 399 -17.41 4.00 -12.60
CA PRO A 399 -17.30 3.12 -13.76
C PRO A 399 -18.58 2.29 -13.98
N GLN A 400 -19.01 2.21 -15.21
CA GLN A 400 -20.25 1.52 -15.55
C GLN A 400 -19.97 0.50 -16.65
N ARG A 401 -20.36 -0.75 -16.38
CA ARG A 401 -20.33 -1.80 -17.40
C ARG A 401 -21.25 -1.44 -18.56
N HIS A 402 -20.75 -1.56 -19.79
CA HIS A 402 -21.60 -1.43 -20.97
C HIS A 402 -22.63 -2.56 -20.97
N ARG A 403 -23.89 -2.21 -20.71
CA ARG A 403 -25.00 -3.15 -20.66
C ARG A 403 -25.77 -3.18 -21.97
N TRP A 404 -26.19 -4.35 -22.35
CA TRP A 404 -27.06 -4.54 -23.49
C TRP A 404 -28.45 -4.00 -23.19
N SER A 405 -28.99 -3.17 -24.09
CA SER A 405 -30.23 -2.42 -23.86
C SER A 405 -31.36 -2.72 -24.84
N SER A 406 -31.12 -3.48 -25.93
CA SER A 406 -32.12 -3.75 -26.93
C SER A 406 -32.18 -5.21 -27.33
N PRO A 407 -33.38 -5.81 -27.44
CA PRO A 407 -33.57 -7.23 -27.70
C PRO A 407 -33.36 -7.68 -29.13
N ALA A 408 -33.62 -6.84 -30.14
CA ALA A 408 -33.92 -7.36 -31.46
C ALA A 408 -32.72 -7.61 -32.37
N ASP A 409 -31.64 -6.78 -32.32
CA ASP A 409 -30.60 -6.80 -33.35
C ASP A 409 -29.17 -6.55 -32.80
N GLY A 410 -28.93 -6.79 -31.53
CA GLY A 410 -27.63 -6.63 -30.93
C GLY A 410 -26.70 -7.83 -31.18
N PRO A 411 -25.38 -7.62 -31.16
CA PRO A 411 -24.41 -8.70 -31.33
C PRO A 411 -24.57 -9.78 -30.27
N THR A 412 -24.15 -10.99 -30.58
CA THR A 412 -24.08 -12.08 -29.60
C THR A 412 -23.16 -11.71 -28.44
N ARG A 413 -23.35 -12.35 -27.29
CA ARG A 413 -22.57 -12.01 -26.07
C ARG A 413 -21.05 -12.10 -26.26
N PHE A 414 -20.59 -13.01 -27.10
CA PHE A 414 -19.18 -13.27 -27.37
C PHE A 414 -18.78 -12.96 -28.81
N SER A 415 -19.49 -12.06 -29.49
CA SER A 415 -19.24 -11.72 -30.90
C SER A 415 -17.78 -11.33 -31.14
N LEU A 416 -17.26 -11.79 -32.27
CA LEU A 416 -15.89 -11.53 -32.76
C LEU A 416 -15.77 -10.20 -33.52
N THR A 417 -16.90 -9.59 -33.90
CA THR A 417 -16.96 -8.49 -34.88
C THR A 417 -17.16 -7.10 -34.27
N ILE A 418 -17.05 -6.95 -32.96
CA ILE A 418 -17.24 -5.67 -32.29
C ILE A 418 -15.91 -4.92 -32.21
N ASP A 419 -15.93 -3.66 -32.67
CA ASP A 419 -14.81 -2.70 -32.56
C ASP A 419 -14.70 -2.06 -31.15
N GLN A 420 -15.45 -2.54 -30.17
CA GLN A 420 -15.40 -2.07 -28.79
C GLN A 420 -14.53 -3.00 -27.92
N PRO A 421 -13.96 -2.51 -26.83
CA PRO A 421 -13.09 -3.31 -25.95
C PRO A 421 -13.77 -4.54 -25.36
N ALA A 422 -15.10 -4.48 -25.16
CA ALA A 422 -15.90 -5.63 -24.74
C ALA A 422 -17.32 -5.56 -25.28
N ASN A 423 -17.91 -6.73 -25.51
CA ASN A 423 -19.31 -6.85 -25.93
C ASN A 423 -20.26 -6.37 -24.83
N PRO A 424 -21.44 -5.82 -25.19
CA PRO A 424 -22.43 -5.42 -24.21
C PRO A 424 -22.77 -6.59 -23.27
N PHE A 425 -22.70 -6.33 -21.98
CA PHE A 425 -22.93 -7.35 -20.96
C PHE A 425 -24.42 -7.63 -20.79
N ARG A 426 -24.80 -8.89 -20.80
CA ARG A 426 -26.19 -9.33 -20.63
C ARG A 426 -26.37 -9.88 -19.21
N VAL A 427 -27.02 -9.07 -18.36
CA VAL A 427 -27.35 -9.49 -16.99
C VAL A 427 -28.44 -10.56 -17.03
N PRO A 428 -28.37 -11.65 -16.26
CA PRO A 428 -29.44 -12.65 -16.14
C PRO A 428 -30.78 -11.99 -15.83
N GLY A 429 -31.83 -12.45 -16.50
CA GLY A 429 -33.17 -11.86 -16.38
C GLY A 429 -33.48 -10.70 -17.34
N THR A 430 -32.51 -10.21 -18.10
CA THR A 430 -32.73 -9.20 -19.14
C THR A 430 -33.61 -9.79 -20.26
N PRO A 431 -34.78 -9.20 -20.58
CA PRO A 431 -35.67 -9.72 -21.64
C PRO A 431 -34.94 -9.84 -22.98
N GLY A 432 -35.01 -11.00 -23.63
CA GLY A 432 -34.31 -11.31 -24.89
C GLY A 432 -32.78 -11.42 -24.76
N GLY A 433 -32.24 -11.31 -23.54
CA GLY A 433 -30.80 -11.35 -23.28
C GLY A 433 -30.23 -12.74 -22.92
N THR A 434 -31.01 -13.80 -23.10
CA THR A 434 -30.58 -15.17 -22.77
C THR A 434 -29.42 -15.62 -23.62
N TYR A 435 -28.37 -16.17 -23.00
CA TYR A 435 -27.23 -16.81 -23.65
C TYR A 435 -26.68 -17.92 -22.76
N MET A 436 -25.89 -18.81 -23.32
CA MET A 436 -25.16 -19.80 -22.55
C MET A 436 -23.86 -19.21 -22.03
N ALA A 437 -23.63 -19.28 -20.73
CA ALA A 437 -22.37 -18.92 -20.09
C ALA A 437 -21.75 -20.19 -19.51
N ALA A 438 -20.54 -20.51 -19.93
CA ALA A 438 -19.81 -21.69 -19.49
C ALA A 438 -18.32 -21.39 -19.32
N GLY A 439 -17.66 -22.17 -18.48
CA GLY A 439 -16.20 -22.14 -18.31
C GLY A 439 -15.43 -22.93 -19.37
N ILE A 440 -16.12 -23.54 -20.33
CA ILE A 440 -15.49 -24.24 -21.46
C ILE A 440 -15.45 -23.34 -22.69
N GLU A 441 -14.61 -23.69 -23.66
CA GLU A 441 -14.54 -22.95 -24.93
C GLU A 441 -15.86 -22.98 -25.67
N HIS A 442 -16.22 -21.86 -26.33
CA HIS A 442 -17.55 -21.63 -26.85
C HIS A 442 -17.55 -20.79 -28.15
N THR A 443 -18.66 -20.85 -28.86
CA THR A 443 -18.93 -20.01 -30.04
C THR A 443 -19.31 -18.58 -29.63
N GLU A 444 -19.57 -17.72 -30.61
CA GLU A 444 -20.07 -16.34 -30.39
C GLU A 444 -21.40 -16.30 -29.63
N GLU A 445 -22.23 -17.35 -29.74
CA GLU A 445 -23.51 -17.52 -29.01
C GLU A 445 -23.33 -18.08 -27.60
N GLY A 446 -22.13 -18.57 -27.25
CA GLY A 446 -21.82 -19.21 -25.96
C GLY A 446 -22.00 -20.74 -25.99
N ASN A 447 -22.30 -21.36 -27.15
CA ASN A 447 -22.43 -22.80 -27.23
C ASN A 447 -21.06 -23.48 -27.12
N PRO A 448 -20.95 -24.60 -26.35
CA PRO A 448 -19.69 -25.33 -26.24
C PRO A 448 -19.09 -25.71 -27.58
N SER A 449 -17.79 -25.56 -27.75
CA SER A 449 -17.06 -25.89 -28.98
C SER A 449 -15.72 -26.53 -28.67
N ALA A 450 -15.41 -27.61 -29.38
CA ALA A 450 -14.08 -28.24 -29.41
C ALA A 450 -13.36 -27.98 -30.75
N ASP A 451 -13.88 -27.07 -31.56
CA ASP A 451 -13.29 -26.72 -32.84
C ASP A 451 -12.01 -25.86 -32.64
N PRO A 452 -10.85 -26.29 -33.18
CA PRO A 452 -9.59 -25.57 -32.98
C PRO A 452 -9.58 -24.16 -33.59
N VAL A 453 -10.33 -23.92 -34.66
CA VAL A 453 -10.41 -22.60 -35.28
C VAL A 453 -11.22 -21.63 -34.39
N THR A 454 -12.31 -22.12 -33.81
CA THR A 454 -13.09 -21.36 -32.84
C THR A 454 -12.24 -21.00 -31.62
N HIS A 455 -11.51 -21.97 -31.07
CA HIS A 455 -10.62 -21.73 -29.93
C HIS A 455 -9.57 -20.64 -30.23
N GLN A 456 -8.90 -20.71 -31.38
CA GLN A 456 -7.89 -19.71 -31.79
C GLN A 456 -8.54 -18.31 -31.88
N ARG A 457 -9.67 -18.17 -32.57
CA ARG A 457 -10.34 -16.88 -32.76
C ARG A 457 -10.87 -16.28 -31.47
N MET A 458 -11.40 -17.10 -30.56
CA MET A 458 -11.86 -16.65 -29.26
C MET A 458 -10.71 -16.23 -28.36
N SER A 459 -9.59 -16.93 -28.41
CA SER A 459 -8.36 -16.53 -27.71
C SER A 459 -7.85 -15.18 -28.23
N GLU A 460 -7.73 -15.00 -29.54
CA GLU A 460 -7.34 -13.72 -30.14
C GLU A 460 -8.28 -12.57 -29.74
N LYS A 461 -9.60 -12.82 -29.71
CA LYS A 461 -10.59 -11.84 -29.25
C LYS A 461 -10.34 -11.43 -27.79
N ARG A 462 -10.18 -12.41 -26.90
CA ARG A 462 -9.95 -12.15 -25.49
C ARG A 462 -8.66 -11.36 -25.25
N PHE A 463 -7.56 -11.69 -25.96
CA PHE A 463 -6.27 -11.01 -25.86
C PHE A 463 -6.23 -9.62 -26.49
N ARG A 464 -7.03 -9.32 -27.52
CA ARG A 464 -7.15 -7.95 -28.08
C ARG A 464 -7.53 -6.90 -27.04
N LYS A 465 -8.20 -7.30 -25.95
CA LYS A 465 -8.48 -6.41 -24.82
C LYS A 465 -7.22 -5.80 -24.23
N LEU A 466 -6.12 -6.56 -24.16
CA LEU A 466 -4.83 -6.05 -23.64
C LEU A 466 -4.22 -4.99 -24.55
N GLU A 467 -4.40 -5.08 -25.86
CA GLU A 467 -3.95 -4.05 -26.81
C GLU A 467 -4.71 -2.74 -26.60
N SER A 468 -6.03 -2.84 -26.43
CA SER A 468 -6.88 -1.69 -26.12
C SER A 468 -6.54 -1.07 -24.76
N ILE A 469 -6.35 -1.91 -23.73
CA ILE A 469 -5.90 -1.45 -22.40
C ILE A 469 -4.56 -0.73 -22.52
N ALA A 470 -3.57 -1.29 -23.23
CA ALA A 470 -2.26 -0.66 -23.41
C ALA A 470 -2.36 0.72 -24.07
N ALA A 471 -3.26 0.89 -25.04
CA ALA A 471 -3.51 2.17 -25.70
C ALA A 471 -4.16 3.18 -24.76
N ASP A 472 -5.17 2.78 -23.98
CA ASP A 472 -5.92 3.66 -23.08
C ASP A 472 -5.12 4.04 -21.84
N THR A 473 -4.24 3.16 -21.38
CA THR A 473 -3.46 3.34 -20.14
C THR A 473 -2.02 3.80 -20.36
N ARG A 474 -1.64 4.16 -21.60
CA ARG A 474 -0.25 4.54 -21.96
C ARG A 474 0.34 5.67 -21.10
N THR A 475 -0.50 6.48 -20.46
CA THR A 475 -0.10 7.58 -19.57
C THR A 475 -0.15 7.21 -18.09
N TRP A 476 -0.55 5.98 -17.73
CA TRP A 476 -0.61 5.55 -16.33
C TRP A 476 0.78 5.17 -15.82
N VAL A 477 1.62 6.19 -15.77
CA VAL A 477 2.99 6.10 -15.28
C VAL A 477 3.32 7.34 -14.44
N ARG A 478 4.12 7.17 -13.42
CA ARG A 478 4.74 8.29 -12.70
C ARG A 478 6.21 8.38 -13.06
N THR A 479 6.69 9.60 -13.25
CA THR A 479 8.11 9.89 -13.44
C THR A 479 8.55 10.86 -12.37
N LEU A 480 9.72 10.59 -11.76
CA LEU A 480 10.30 11.43 -10.71
C LEU A 480 11.66 11.95 -11.18
N GLY A 481 12.10 13.05 -10.59
CA GLY A 481 13.37 13.67 -10.93
C GLY A 481 13.33 14.47 -12.23
N ARG A 482 14.51 14.92 -12.69
CA ARG A 482 14.62 15.78 -13.86
C ARG A 482 14.54 14.95 -15.15
N ALA A 483 13.80 15.44 -16.14
CA ALA A 483 13.61 14.73 -17.41
C ALA A 483 14.93 14.54 -18.22
N ASP A 484 15.93 15.42 -17.99
CA ASP A 484 17.25 15.38 -18.61
C ASP A 484 18.31 14.62 -17.78
N ALA A 485 17.93 14.07 -16.63
CA ALA A 485 18.86 13.31 -15.79
C ALA A 485 19.46 12.11 -16.54
N PRO A 486 20.79 11.88 -16.45
CA PRO A 486 21.48 10.87 -17.25
C PRO A 486 21.35 9.45 -16.70
N ARG A 487 20.89 9.26 -15.47
CA ARG A 487 20.77 7.95 -14.82
C ARG A 487 19.30 7.61 -14.59
N GLY A 488 18.92 6.36 -14.82
CA GLY A 488 17.54 5.90 -14.75
C GLY A 488 17.32 4.82 -13.69
N ILE A 489 16.21 4.92 -12.97
CA ILE A 489 15.70 3.86 -12.11
C ILE A 489 14.30 3.49 -12.58
N VAL A 490 14.06 2.19 -12.75
CA VAL A 490 12.72 1.63 -12.98
C VAL A 490 12.31 0.87 -11.73
N ALA A 491 11.16 1.19 -11.17
CA ALA A 491 10.64 0.53 -9.98
C ALA A 491 9.11 0.52 -10.01
N TRP A 492 8.48 -0.08 -9.03
CA TRP A 492 7.03 -0.12 -8.92
C TRP A 492 6.58 -0.19 -7.45
N GLY A 493 5.28 -0.02 -7.23
CA GLY A 493 4.68 -0.26 -5.92
C GLY A 493 5.27 0.63 -4.83
N SER A 494 5.45 0.06 -3.65
CA SER A 494 5.91 0.74 -2.44
C SER A 494 7.31 1.37 -2.52
N MET A 495 8.07 1.10 -3.58
CA MET A 495 9.33 1.80 -3.84
C MET A 495 9.13 3.30 -4.11
N TYR A 496 7.89 3.75 -4.34
CA TYR A 496 7.59 5.15 -4.65
C TYR A 496 8.12 6.13 -3.61
N GLY A 497 7.85 5.90 -2.32
CA GLY A 497 8.20 6.85 -1.27
C GLY A 497 9.68 7.13 -1.17
N VAL A 498 10.50 6.08 -1.09
CA VAL A 498 11.96 6.21 -1.03
C VAL A 498 12.54 6.84 -2.30
N LEU A 499 12.01 6.49 -3.47
CA LEU A 499 12.48 7.01 -4.76
C LEU A 499 12.05 8.46 -5.00
N GLN A 500 10.92 8.89 -4.45
CA GLN A 500 10.50 10.29 -4.50
C GLN A 500 11.51 11.21 -3.79
N GLU A 501 11.92 10.85 -2.58
CA GLU A 501 12.94 11.62 -1.85
C GLU A 501 14.32 11.47 -2.50
N TRP A 502 14.67 10.25 -2.93
CA TRP A 502 15.94 10.00 -3.62
C TRP A 502 16.12 10.90 -4.84
N ALA A 503 15.11 10.95 -5.72
CA ALA A 503 15.18 11.75 -6.95
C ALA A 503 15.21 13.27 -6.67
N ALA A 504 14.65 13.72 -5.56
CA ALA A 504 14.74 15.12 -5.13
C ALA A 504 16.14 15.50 -4.61
N GLU A 505 16.83 14.57 -3.94
CA GLU A 505 18.17 14.75 -3.40
C GLU A 505 19.29 14.48 -4.43
N HIS A 506 18.98 13.67 -5.47
CA HIS A 506 19.92 13.20 -6.49
C HIS A 506 19.47 13.61 -7.90
N PRO A 507 19.71 14.87 -8.32
CA PRO A 507 19.22 15.42 -9.58
C PRO A 507 19.78 14.73 -10.84
N GLU A 508 20.81 13.90 -10.69
CA GLU A 508 21.37 13.07 -11.76
C GLU A 508 20.52 11.82 -12.07
N TYR A 509 19.50 11.51 -11.24
CA TYR A 509 18.57 10.40 -11.44
C TYR A 509 17.20 10.86 -11.90
N ARG A 510 16.59 10.07 -12.77
CA ARG A 510 15.17 10.08 -13.04
C ARG A 510 14.57 8.69 -12.84
N VAL A 511 13.31 8.63 -12.44
CA VAL A 511 12.64 7.38 -12.09
C VAL A 511 11.44 7.17 -13.00
N PHE A 512 11.22 5.92 -13.41
CA PHE A 512 10.02 5.47 -14.12
C PHE A 512 9.27 4.47 -13.26
N MET A 513 8.01 4.73 -12.98
CA MET A 513 7.15 3.88 -12.16
C MET A 513 5.84 3.62 -12.90
N PRO A 514 5.66 2.42 -13.47
CA PRO A 514 4.39 2.04 -14.08
C PRO A 514 3.33 1.85 -12.98
N GLU A 515 2.18 2.45 -13.14
CA GLU A 515 1.00 2.18 -12.35
C GLU A 515 0.29 0.93 -12.90
N ILE A 516 0.15 0.87 -14.23
CA ILE A 516 -0.21 -0.37 -14.91
C ILE A 516 1.05 -1.17 -15.21
N ILE A 517 1.12 -2.38 -14.63
CA ILE A 517 2.27 -3.27 -14.79
C ILE A 517 2.03 -4.23 -15.96
N HIS A 518 0.79 -4.69 -16.10
CA HIS A 518 0.39 -5.54 -17.23
C HIS A 518 -0.98 -5.11 -17.78
N PRO A 519 -1.05 -4.80 -19.11
CA PRO A 519 0.03 -4.72 -20.09
C PRO A 519 1.02 -3.57 -19.77
N PHE A 520 2.31 -3.82 -19.97
CA PHE A 520 3.36 -2.84 -19.62
C PHE A 520 3.33 -1.64 -20.59
N PRO A 521 3.47 -0.38 -20.10
CA PRO A 521 3.41 0.83 -20.94
C PRO A 521 4.72 1.06 -21.73
N LEU A 522 4.98 0.20 -22.73
CA LEU A 522 6.24 0.14 -23.50
C LEU A 522 6.58 1.44 -24.22
N GLU A 523 5.58 2.14 -24.78
CA GLU A 523 5.81 3.41 -25.49
C GLU A 523 6.33 4.48 -24.53
N ALA A 524 5.68 4.63 -23.37
CA ALA A 524 6.09 5.57 -22.34
C ALA A 524 7.48 5.25 -21.80
N PHE A 525 7.76 3.96 -21.54
CA PHE A 525 9.07 3.50 -21.11
C PHE A 525 10.14 3.78 -22.17
N SER A 526 9.89 3.46 -23.44
CA SER A 526 10.82 3.69 -24.53
C SER A 526 11.12 5.18 -24.73
N ALA A 527 10.11 6.03 -24.59
CA ALA A 527 10.28 7.48 -24.65
C ALA A 527 11.11 7.99 -23.46
N TRP A 528 10.79 7.53 -22.25
CA TRP A 528 11.50 7.90 -21.03
C TRP A 528 12.97 7.43 -21.04
N ARG A 529 13.25 6.25 -21.57
CA ARG A 529 14.62 5.67 -21.62
C ARG A 529 15.58 6.42 -22.54
N LYS A 530 15.10 7.22 -23.48
CA LYS A 530 15.95 7.94 -24.43
C LYS A 530 16.95 8.86 -23.73
N GLY A 531 18.22 8.77 -24.10
CA GLY A 531 19.29 9.62 -23.57
C GLY A 531 19.84 9.21 -22.21
N LEU A 532 19.34 8.16 -21.58
CA LEU A 532 19.95 7.59 -20.39
C LEU A 532 21.30 6.94 -20.69
N LYS A 533 22.27 7.15 -19.82
CA LYS A 533 23.61 6.55 -19.89
C LYS A 533 23.65 5.21 -19.16
N ASP A 534 22.95 5.12 -18.02
CA ASP A 534 22.76 3.88 -17.29
C ASP A 534 21.32 3.78 -16.80
N THR A 535 20.86 2.54 -16.57
CA THR A 535 19.52 2.27 -16.05
C THR A 535 19.59 1.06 -15.12
N SER A 536 18.87 1.15 -14.01
CA SER A 536 18.68 0.02 -13.09
C SER A 536 17.21 -0.23 -12.85
N THR A 537 16.81 -1.50 -12.73
CA THR A 537 15.55 -1.85 -12.06
C THR A 537 15.81 -2.03 -10.58
N VAL A 538 14.91 -1.56 -9.72
CA VAL A 538 15.00 -1.70 -8.25
C VAL A 538 13.68 -2.24 -7.73
N GLU A 539 13.70 -3.37 -7.04
CA GLU A 539 12.50 -4.04 -6.57
C GLU A 539 12.73 -4.91 -5.33
N LEU A 540 11.67 -5.14 -4.57
CA LEU A 540 11.67 -5.96 -3.35
C LEU A 540 11.31 -7.42 -3.66
N SER A 541 12.07 -8.08 -4.52
CA SER A 541 11.90 -9.50 -4.84
C SER A 541 13.27 -10.18 -4.98
N PHE A 542 13.36 -11.47 -4.65
CA PHE A 542 14.62 -12.21 -4.77
C PHE A 542 15.05 -12.42 -6.22
N GLN A 543 14.09 -12.68 -7.09
CA GLN A 543 14.37 -13.06 -8.48
C GLN A 543 14.45 -11.89 -9.46
N GLY A 544 14.15 -10.64 -9.05
CA GLY A 544 14.05 -9.53 -9.99
C GLY A 544 12.88 -9.70 -10.96
N GLN A 545 11.67 -9.88 -10.41
CA GLN A 545 10.50 -10.26 -11.21
C GLN A 545 10.11 -9.18 -12.22
N LEU A 546 10.16 -7.88 -11.83
CA LEU A 546 9.91 -6.79 -12.78
C LEU A 546 10.97 -6.77 -13.89
N HIS A 547 12.24 -6.89 -13.52
CA HIS A 547 13.34 -6.92 -14.50
C HIS A 547 13.15 -8.05 -15.53
N ARG A 548 12.88 -9.26 -15.06
CA ARG A 548 12.67 -10.43 -15.91
C ARG A 548 11.41 -10.33 -16.75
N TYR A 549 10.35 -9.79 -16.21
CA TYR A 549 9.12 -9.51 -16.94
C TYR A 549 9.38 -8.54 -18.11
N MET A 550 10.06 -7.44 -17.83
CA MET A 550 10.43 -6.45 -18.86
C MET A 550 11.38 -7.03 -19.90
N ALA A 551 12.27 -7.95 -19.53
CA ALA A 551 13.18 -8.62 -20.48
C ALA A 551 12.45 -9.49 -21.51
N GLY A 552 11.25 -9.97 -21.20
CA GLY A 552 10.36 -10.62 -22.16
C GLY A 552 9.67 -9.66 -23.13
N LEU A 553 9.69 -8.35 -22.86
CA LEU A 553 8.96 -7.34 -23.63
C LEU A 553 9.89 -6.40 -24.43
N THR A 554 11.10 -6.17 -23.94
CA THR A 554 12.04 -5.22 -24.53
C THR A 554 13.48 -5.58 -24.19
N ASP A 555 14.45 -4.98 -24.89
CA ASP A 555 15.87 -5.20 -24.60
C ASP A 555 16.27 -4.59 -23.24
N MET A 556 16.64 -5.47 -22.31
CA MET A 556 17.09 -5.14 -20.96
C MET A 556 18.58 -5.45 -20.73
N THR A 557 19.34 -5.82 -21.77
CA THR A 557 20.75 -6.24 -21.63
C THR A 557 21.65 -5.17 -21.01
N ALA A 558 21.35 -3.89 -21.23
CA ALA A 558 22.07 -2.76 -20.64
C ALA A 558 21.41 -2.22 -19.36
N VAL A 559 20.42 -2.91 -18.79
CA VAL A 559 19.72 -2.52 -17.57
C VAL A 559 20.18 -3.43 -16.43
N ARG A 560 20.71 -2.82 -15.38
CA ARG A 560 21.13 -3.55 -14.18
C ARG A 560 19.91 -3.95 -13.35
N SER A 561 19.86 -5.20 -12.90
CA SER A 561 18.86 -5.66 -11.93
C SER A 561 19.38 -5.47 -10.51
N ILE A 562 18.62 -4.73 -9.69
CA ILE A 562 18.80 -4.61 -8.24
C ILE A 562 17.57 -5.22 -7.60
N ALA A 563 17.68 -6.49 -7.24
CA ALA A 563 16.65 -7.30 -6.65
C ALA A 563 17.04 -7.62 -5.20
N ARG A 564 16.16 -7.31 -4.26
CA ARG A 564 16.40 -7.52 -2.83
C ARG A 564 15.14 -8.07 -2.17
N SER A 565 15.26 -9.23 -1.51
CA SER A 565 14.26 -9.76 -0.59
C SER A 565 14.66 -9.44 0.86
N GLY A 566 13.93 -9.91 1.83
CA GLY A 566 14.28 -9.77 3.25
C GLY A 566 13.19 -9.16 4.12
N GLY A 567 12.03 -8.86 3.55
CA GLY A 567 10.84 -8.52 4.31
C GLY A 567 10.83 -7.13 4.94
N LEU A 568 11.71 -6.22 4.53
CA LEU A 568 11.75 -4.83 4.98
C LEU A 568 11.60 -3.87 3.80
N PRO A 569 11.07 -2.66 3.99
CA PRO A 569 11.15 -1.60 2.98
C PRO A 569 12.63 -1.25 2.70
N MET A 570 12.90 -0.63 1.57
CA MET A 570 14.25 -0.18 1.21
C MET A 570 14.49 1.21 1.77
N SER A 571 15.64 1.42 2.43
CA SER A 571 16.06 2.74 2.89
C SER A 571 16.84 3.49 1.78
N LYS A 572 16.96 4.83 1.90
CA LYS A 572 17.82 5.62 0.99
C LYS A 572 19.29 5.21 1.12
N ARG A 573 19.73 4.88 2.34
CA ARG A 573 21.10 4.40 2.61
C ARG A 573 21.37 3.08 1.88
N GLU A 574 20.48 2.11 2.02
CA GLU A 574 20.57 0.83 1.31
C GLU A 574 20.54 1.02 -0.21
N LEU A 575 19.65 1.88 -0.71
CA LEU A 575 19.57 2.22 -2.13
C LEU A 575 20.87 2.82 -2.65
N ALA A 576 21.50 3.74 -1.89
CA ALA A 576 22.79 4.32 -2.23
C ALA A 576 23.88 3.26 -2.35
N GLU A 577 23.98 2.36 -1.38
CA GLU A 577 24.95 1.26 -1.37
C GLU A 577 24.75 0.33 -2.57
N LEU A 578 23.51 -0.04 -2.84
CA LEU A 578 23.17 -0.92 -3.96
C LEU A 578 23.44 -0.26 -5.32
N LEU A 579 23.14 1.02 -5.49
CA LEU A 579 23.43 1.75 -6.73
C LEU A 579 24.93 1.98 -6.94
N ALA A 580 25.71 2.15 -5.88
CA ALA A 580 27.16 2.34 -5.94
C ALA A 580 27.94 1.03 -6.15
N ALA A 581 27.38 -0.10 -5.74
CA ALA A 581 28.04 -1.40 -5.89
C ALA A 581 28.29 -1.71 -7.38
N PRO A 582 29.43 -2.29 -7.76
CA PRO A 582 29.68 -2.71 -9.14
C PRO A 582 28.62 -3.74 -9.58
N ALA A 583 28.24 -3.70 -10.85
CA ALA A 583 27.35 -4.72 -11.40
C ALA A 583 28.00 -6.09 -11.18
N VAL A 584 27.41 -6.90 -10.32
CA VAL A 584 27.82 -8.31 -10.20
C VAL A 584 27.53 -8.95 -11.53
N ALA A 585 28.57 -9.43 -12.23
CA ALA A 585 28.38 -10.18 -13.46
C ALA A 585 27.37 -11.30 -13.16
N ALA A 586 26.25 -11.29 -13.91
CA ALA A 586 25.25 -12.34 -13.76
C ALA A 586 25.98 -13.69 -13.89
N THR A 587 26.07 -14.41 -12.80
CA THR A 587 26.47 -15.82 -12.84
C THR A 587 25.42 -16.50 -13.72
N LYS A 588 25.86 -16.90 -14.90
CA LYS A 588 25.05 -17.74 -15.80
C LYS A 588 24.83 -19.06 -15.07
N GLU A 589 23.67 -19.26 -14.50
CA GLU A 589 23.12 -20.57 -14.20
C GLU A 589 21.77 -20.72 -14.92
#